data_8d7969a92fa3698e8ca7074c3359a03e
#
_entry.id   8d7969a92fa3698e8ca7074c3359a03e
#
_cell.length_a   1.000
_cell.length_b   1.000
_cell.length_c   1.000
_cell.angle_alpha   90.00
_cell.angle_beta   90.00
_cell.angle_gamma   90.00
#
_symmetry.space_group_name_H-M   'P 1'
#
loop_
_entity.id
_entity.type
_entity.pdbx_description
1 polymer ?
#
loop_
_entity_poly.entity_id
_entity_poly.type
_entity_poly.pdbx_seq_one_letter_code
_entity_poly.pdbx_strand_id
1 'polypeptide(L)'
;IAHIGSFSRIDLDALAALKPDLVVGWKSGNPPAAIERARQLGLPVYLNEPERIEDVARTIGQLGRLAATDFQAESVASSFLYRLAELRRRHGSRPPVRVFYQVWHRPLTTVGGRQIISDLIRLCGGENAFGQLTAMAPTVGIEAVVAADPEAIVASGMDKARPEWLLSFVRNPKRT
;
A
#
# COMPACT_ATOMS: atom_id res chain seq x y z
N ILE A 1 3.94 -21.61 11.83
CA ILE A 1 3.01 -21.30 10.72
C ILE A 1 3.62 -21.85 9.45
N ALA A 2 2.84 -22.62 8.67
CA ALA A 2 3.28 -23.15 7.38
C ALA A 2 3.45 -22.01 6.36
N HIS A 3 4.52 -22.08 5.56
CA HIS A 3 4.76 -21.13 4.47
C HIS A 3 4.24 -21.71 3.15
N ILE A 4 3.47 -20.90 2.42
CA ILE A 4 2.89 -21.26 1.10
C ILE A 4 3.51 -20.45 -0.04
N GLY A 5 4.72 -19.97 0.14
CA GLY A 5 5.44 -19.17 -0.87
C GLY A 5 5.50 -17.67 -0.56
N SER A 6 5.51 -16.86 -1.61
CA SER A 6 5.55 -15.39 -1.54
C SER A 6 4.30 -14.78 -2.18
N PHE A 7 4.13 -13.44 -2.07
CA PHE A 7 3.01 -12.73 -2.69
C PHE A 7 2.93 -12.93 -4.22
N SER A 8 4.07 -13.13 -4.90
CA SER A 8 4.15 -13.32 -6.35
C SER A 8 4.24 -14.79 -6.78
N ARG A 9 4.54 -15.70 -5.88
CA ARG A 9 4.69 -17.12 -6.16
C ARG A 9 4.06 -17.95 -5.05
N ILE A 10 2.82 -18.38 -5.26
CA ILE A 10 2.04 -19.15 -4.30
C ILE A 10 2.20 -20.65 -4.62
N ASP A 11 2.54 -21.44 -3.61
CA ASP A 11 2.53 -22.90 -3.68
C ASP A 11 1.09 -23.38 -3.45
N LEU A 12 0.41 -23.69 -4.55
CA LEU A 12 -0.98 -24.13 -4.54
C LEU A 12 -1.17 -25.54 -3.96
N ASP A 13 -0.16 -26.39 -4.07
CA ASP A 13 -0.23 -27.75 -3.50
C ASP A 13 -0.12 -27.67 -1.97
N ALA A 14 0.80 -26.87 -1.46
CA ALA A 14 0.90 -26.60 -0.04
C ALA A 14 -0.36 -25.91 0.50
N LEU A 15 -0.94 -24.97 -0.25
CA LEU A 15 -2.19 -24.30 0.11
C LEU A 15 -3.35 -25.28 0.20
N ALA A 16 -3.50 -26.17 -0.79
CA ALA A 16 -4.56 -27.19 -0.80
C ALA A 16 -4.38 -28.21 0.32
N ALA A 17 -3.14 -28.61 0.63
CA ALA A 17 -2.85 -29.56 1.71
C ALA A 17 -3.23 -29.03 3.10
N LEU A 18 -3.22 -27.70 3.29
CA LEU A 18 -3.66 -27.07 4.53
C LEU A 18 -5.17 -27.10 4.74
N LYS A 19 -5.96 -27.37 3.68
CA LYS A 19 -7.44 -27.40 3.72
C LYS A 19 -8.03 -26.18 4.44
N PRO A 20 -7.69 -24.94 4.04
CA PRO A 20 -8.16 -23.76 4.75
C PRO A 20 -9.65 -23.53 4.54
N ASP A 21 -10.35 -23.07 5.57
CA ASP A 21 -11.76 -22.63 5.47
C ASP A 21 -11.90 -21.33 4.69
N LEU A 22 -10.84 -20.52 4.64
CA LEU A 22 -10.79 -19.25 3.92
C LEU A 22 -9.36 -18.92 3.46
N VAL A 23 -9.24 -18.48 2.22
CA VAL A 23 -8.01 -17.89 1.67
C VAL A 23 -8.20 -16.37 1.58
N VAL A 24 -7.35 -15.62 2.26
CA VAL A 24 -7.32 -14.16 2.14
C VAL A 24 -6.23 -13.79 1.12
N GLY A 25 -6.65 -13.20 0.01
CA GLY A 25 -5.75 -12.79 -1.06
C GLY A 25 -5.66 -11.27 -1.21
N TRP A 26 -4.58 -10.82 -1.79
CA TRP A 26 -4.35 -9.43 -2.15
C TRP A 26 -4.65 -9.21 -3.65
N LYS A 27 -5.72 -8.46 -3.95
CA LYS A 27 -6.30 -8.34 -5.29
C LYS A 27 -5.30 -7.87 -6.36
N SER A 28 -4.51 -6.82 -6.08
CA SER A 28 -3.54 -6.27 -7.03
C SER A 28 -2.15 -6.89 -6.92
N GLY A 29 -1.83 -7.57 -5.83
CA GLY A 29 -0.49 -8.08 -5.55
C GLY A 29 -0.32 -9.58 -5.80
N ASN A 30 -1.39 -10.37 -5.71
CA ASN A 30 -1.30 -11.78 -6.01
C ASN A 30 -1.54 -12.06 -7.51
N PRO A 31 -0.88 -13.08 -8.11
CA PRO A 31 -1.12 -13.46 -9.50
C PRO A 31 -2.58 -13.88 -9.70
N PRO A 32 -3.32 -13.28 -10.66
CA PRO A 32 -4.72 -13.64 -10.92
C PRO A 32 -4.92 -15.13 -11.20
N ALA A 33 -3.98 -15.75 -11.91
CA ALA A 33 -4.02 -17.18 -12.21
C ALA A 33 -3.96 -18.06 -10.95
N ALA A 34 -3.18 -17.64 -9.92
CA ALA A 34 -3.10 -18.39 -8.67
C ALA A 34 -4.41 -18.27 -7.87
N ILE A 35 -5.01 -17.07 -7.85
CA ILE A 35 -6.31 -16.84 -7.22
C ILE A 35 -7.41 -17.67 -7.89
N GLU A 36 -7.45 -17.67 -9.21
CA GLU A 36 -8.43 -18.46 -9.97
C GLU A 36 -8.23 -19.96 -9.75
N ARG A 37 -6.99 -20.42 -9.71
CA ARG A 37 -6.69 -21.83 -9.43
C ARG A 37 -7.11 -22.24 -8.02
N ALA A 38 -6.92 -21.38 -7.01
CA ALA A 38 -7.42 -21.64 -5.65
C ALA A 38 -8.95 -21.81 -5.63
N ARG A 39 -9.69 -20.98 -6.39
CA ARG A 39 -11.15 -21.10 -6.55
C ARG A 39 -11.55 -22.41 -7.22
N GLN A 40 -10.85 -22.80 -8.29
CA GLN A 40 -11.10 -24.07 -8.99
C GLN A 40 -10.85 -25.29 -8.09
N LEU A 41 -9.96 -25.18 -7.10
CA LEU A 41 -9.74 -26.18 -6.07
C LEU A 41 -10.84 -26.20 -5.00
N GLY A 42 -11.88 -25.38 -5.15
CA GLY A 42 -13.00 -25.28 -4.21
C GLY A 42 -12.70 -24.48 -2.94
N LEU A 43 -11.58 -23.75 -2.89
CA LEU A 43 -11.21 -22.97 -1.72
C LEU A 43 -11.97 -21.64 -1.73
N PRO A 44 -12.64 -21.24 -0.63
CA PRO A 44 -13.24 -19.92 -0.51
C PRO A 44 -12.17 -18.83 -0.51
N VAL A 45 -12.27 -17.86 -1.41
CA VAL A 45 -11.27 -16.78 -1.55
C VAL A 45 -11.91 -15.43 -1.30
N TYR A 46 -11.45 -14.73 -0.28
CA TYR A 46 -11.72 -13.32 -0.01
C TYR A 46 -10.57 -12.45 -0.54
N LEU A 47 -10.85 -11.52 -1.45
CA LEU A 47 -9.85 -10.59 -1.98
C LEU A 47 -9.95 -9.25 -1.29
N ASN A 48 -8.84 -8.82 -0.69
CA ASN A 48 -8.70 -7.53 -0.03
C ASN A 48 -7.89 -6.55 -0.87
N GLU A 49 -8.32 -5.29 -0.94
CA GLU A 49 -7.63 -4.19 -1.60
C GLU A 49 -8.02 -2.87 -0.94
N PRO A 50 -7.34 -2.47 0.13
CA PRO A 50 -7.58 -1.17 0.74
C PRO A 50 -6.95 -0.07 -0.14
N GLU A 51 -7.76 0.79 -0.73
CA GLU A 51 -7.33 1.97 -1.51
C GLU A 51 -7.22 3.22 -0.62
N ARG A 52 -8.01 3.26 0.45
CA ARG A 52 -8.05 4.34 1.44
C ARG A 52 -7.74 3.83 2.83
N ILE A 53 -7.29 4.74 3.69
CA ILE A 53 -6.97 4.36 5.08
C ILE A 53 -8.21 3.84 5.81
N GLU A 54 -9.40 4.40 5.55
CA GLU A 54 -10.66 3.92 6.14
C GLU A 54 -11.01 2.49 5.75
N ASP A 55 -10.54 2.04 4.58
CA ASP A 55 -10.78 0.66 4.13
C ASP A 55 -10.12 -0.37 5.05
N VAL A 56 -9.08 0.03 5.80
CA VAL A 56 -8.45 -0.82 6.81
C VAL A 56 -9.46 -1.17 7.91
N ALA A 57 -10.21 -0.19 8.43
CA ALA A 57 -11.24 -0.43 9.43
C ALA A 57 -12.36 -1.32 8.89
N ARG A 58 -12.76 -1.10 7.62
CA ARG A 58 -13.75 -1.95 6.93
C ARG A 58 -13.25 -3.38 6.80
N THR A 59 -11.99 -3.57 6.39
CA THR A 59 -11.36 -4.89 6.28
C THR A 59 -11.32 -5.61 7.62
N ILE A 60 -10.95 -4.91 8.70
CA ILE A 60 -10.94 -5.47 10.06
C ILE A 60 -12.35 -5.99 10.41
N GLY A 61 -13.40 -5.21 10.19
CA GLY A 61 -14.77 -5.62 10.45
C GLY A 61 -15.22 -6.80 9.57
N GLN A 62 -14.81 -6.84 8.29
CA GLN A 62 -15.13 -7.95 7.39
C GLN A 62 -14.44 -9.25 7.82
N LEU A 63 -13.15 -9.19 8.16
CA LEU A 63 -12.40 -10.34 8.64
C LEU A 63 -12.92 -10.80 10.00
N GLY A 64 -13.33 -9.87 10.87
CA GLY A 64 -13.98 -10.19 12.15
C GLY A 64 -15.23 -11.04 11.98
N ARG A 65 -16.12 -10.64 11.05
CA ARG A 65 -17.33 -11.44 10.71
C ARG A 65 -16.99 -12.82 10.17
N LEU A 66 -15.99 -12.89 9.26
CA LEU A 66 -15.56 -14.17 8.67
C LEU A 66 -14.93 -15.11 9.72
N ALA A 67 -14.32 -14.56 10.77
CA ALA A 67 -13.68 -15.32 11.85
C ALA A 67 -14.55 -15.45 13.11
N ALA A 68 -15.82 -14.99 13.08
CA ALA A 68 -16.72 -14.95 14.25
C ALA A 68 -16.13 -14.21 15.48
N THR A 69 -15.40 -13.11 15.20
CA THR A 69 -14.77 -12.24 16.20
C THR A 69 -15.26 -10.79 16.07
N ASP A 70 -16.55 -10.61 15.81
CA ASP A 70 -17.17 -9.32 15.48
C ASP A 70 -16.90 -8.27 16.56
N PHE A 71 -17.10 -8.61 17.82
CA PHE A 71 -16.93 -7.67 18.94
C PHE A 71 -15.50 -7.11 19.02
N GLN A 72 -14.50 -7.97 18.89
CA GLN A 72 -13.08 -7.57 18.90
C GLN A 72 -12.75 -6.72 17.68
N ALA A 73 -13.25 -7.13 16.51
CA ALA A 73 -13.02 -6.43 15.26
C ALA A 73 -13.64 -5.02 15.27
N GLU A 74 -14.86 -4.87 15.81
CA GLU A 74 -15.53 -3.57 15.92
C GLU A 74 -14.77 -2.64 16.89
N SER A 75 -14.31 -3.15 18.02
CA SER A 75 -13.48 -2.39 18.97
C SER A 75 -12.19 -1.89 18.33
N VAL A 76 -11.47 -2.76 17.59
CA VAL A 76 -10.22 -2.41 16.91
C VAL A 76 -10.49 -1.41 15.78
N ALA A 77 -11.51 -1.64 14.96
CA ALA A 77 -11.87 -0.74 13.84
C ALA A 77 -12.25 0.66 14.35
N SER A 78 -13.05 0.73 15.42
CA SER A 78 -13.45 2.01 16.04
C SER A 78 -12.26 2.76 16.61
N SER A 79 -11.36 2.07 17.34
CA SER A 79 -10.13 2.65 17.87
C SER A 79 -9.22 3.17 16.74
N PHE A 80 -9.12 2.44 15.64
CA PHE A 80 -8.37 2.86 14.46
C PHE A 80 -8.94 4.14 13.84
N LEU A 81 -10.25 4.20 13.62
CA LEU A 81 -10.93 5.38 13.06
C LEU A 81 -10.80 6.60 13.99
N TYR A 82 -10.89 6.41 15.28
CA TYR A 82 -10.67 7.48 16.25
C TYR A 82 -9.26 8.07 16.12
N ARG A 83 -8.22 7.23 16.11
CA ARG A 83 -6.83 7.67 15.92
C ARG A 83 -6.62 8.38 14.58
N LEU A 84 -7.26 7.88 13.52
CA LEU A 84 -7.20 8.50 12.20
C LEU A 84 -7.79 9.93 12.22
N ALA A 85 -8.95 10.10 12.86
CA ALA A 85 -9.59 11.41 13.02
C ALA A 85 -8.69 12.39 13.80
N GLU A 86 -8.05 11.92 14.88
CA GLU A 86 -7.09 12.70 15.66
C GLU A 86 -5.89 13.17 14.82
N LEU A 87 -5.32 12.29 14.00
CA LEU A 87 -4.21 12.64 13.11
C LEU A 87 -4.62 13.70 12.09
N ARG A 88 -5.79 13.55 11.48
CA ARG A 88 -6.34 14.55 10.54
C ARG A 88 -6.52 15.92 11.20
N ARG A 89 -7.05 15.95 12.41
CA ARG A 89 -7.24 17.19 13.15
C ARG A 89 -5.91 17.90 13.43
N ARG A 90 -4.85 17.13 13.73
CA ARG A 90 -3.52 17.69 14.06
C ARG A 90 -2.77 18.24 12.84
N HIS A 91 -2.97 17.65 11.67
CA HIS A 91 -2.14 17.92 10.49
C HIS A 91 -2.88 18.58 9.33
N GLY A 92 -4.21 18.59 9.34
CA GLY A 92 -5.04 19.01 8.21
C GLY A 92 -5.04 20.51 7.90
N SER A 93 -4.45 21.38 8.74
CA SER A 93 -4.42 22.83 8.54
C SER A 93 -3.12 23.37 7.95
N ARG A 94 -2.15 22.53 7.67
CA ARG A 94 -0.85 22.93 7.12
C ARG A 94 -0.91 23.00 5.59
N PRO A 95 -0.16 23.91 4.94
CA PRO A 95 0.02 23.86 3.50
C PRO A 95 0.56 22.49 3.08
N PRO A 96 0.03 21.87 2.01
CA PRO A 96 0.48 20.57 1.59
C PRO A 96 1.92 20.62 1.04
N VAL A 97 2.72 19.65 1.44
CA VAL A 97 4.08 19.42 0.92
C VAL A 97 4.01 18.45 -0.25
N ARG A 98 4.58 18.81 -1.39
CA ARG A 98 4.60 17.93 -2.56
C ARG A 98 5.62 16.80 -2.35
N VAL A 99 5.13 15.55 -2.37
CA VAL A 99 5.90 14.35 -2.00
C VAL A 99 6.06 13.44 -3.19
N PHE A 100 7.29 13.05 -3.50
CA PHE A 100 7.56 11.89 -4.33
C PHE A 100 7.78 10.67 -3.44
N TYR A 101 7.00 9.60 -3.67
CA TYR A 101 7.16 8.33 -2.95
C TYR A 101 7.77 7.27 -3.86
N GLN A 102 8.95 6.76 -3.50
CA GLN A 102 9.63 5.71 -4.22
C GLN A 102 9.30 4.34 -3.62
N VAL A 103 8.64 3.49 -4.41
CA VAL A 103 8.40 2.08 -4.09
C VAL A 103 9.61 1.23 -4.44
N TRP A 104 10.16 1.44 -5.63
CA TRP A 104 11.27 0.66 -6.18
C TRP A 104 12.20 1.53 -7.03
N HIS A 105 13.47 1.18 -7.11
CA HIS A 105 14.49 2.01 -7.76
C HIS A 105 14.77 1.61 -9.22
N ARG A 106 14.58 0.33 -9.59
CA ARG A 106 14.84 -0.18 -10.96
C ARG A 106 13.88 -1.31 -11.31
N PRO A 107 12.85 -1.04 -12.14
CA PRO A 107 12.49 0.28 -12.68
C PRO A 107 12.05 1.24 -11.57
N LEU A 108 12.21 2.56 -11.80
CA LEU A 108 11.77 3.57 -10.83
C LEU A 108 10.26 3.56 -10.75
N THR A 109 9.75 3.09 -9.64
CA THR A 109 8.31 2.88 -9.41
C THR A 109 7.82 3.77 -8.27
N THR A 110 6.71 4.43 -8.49
CA THR A 110 6.02 5.26 -7.50
C THR A 110 4.62 4.72 -7.20
N VAL A 111 3.80 5.51 -6.53
CA VAL A 111 2.40 5.19 -6.25
C VAL A 111 1.46 6.16 -6.96
N GLY A 112 0.39 5.65 -7.52
CA GLY A 112 -0.68 6.48 -8.09
C GLY A 112 -1.69 6.93 -7.05
N GLY A 113 -2.67 7.77 -7.46
CA GLY A 113 -3.62 8.41 -6.55
C GLY A 113 -4.56 7.47 -5.81
N ARG A 114 -4.82 6.28 -6.38
CA ARG A 114 -5.70 5.26 -5.77
C ARG A 114 -5.00 4.33 -4.79
N GLN A 115 -3.69 4.45 -4.64
CA GLN A 115 -2.92 3.62 -3.73
C GLN A 115 -2.99 4.19 -2.30
N ILE A 116 -3.19 3.35 -1.30
CA ILE A 116 -3.37 3.73 0.11
C ILE A 116 -2.23 4.63 0.64
N ILE A 117 -1.01 4.50 0.10
CA ILE A 117 0.13 5.36 0.46
C ILE A 117 -0.15 6.82 0.07
N SER A 118 -0.85 7.07 -1.03
CA SER A 118 -1.24 8.43 -1.41
C SER A 118 -2.21 9.05 -0.40
N ASP A 119 -3.07 8.24 0.19
CA ASP A 119 -3.95 8.67 1.27
C ASP A 119 -3.19 8.91 2.58
N LEU A 120 -2.17 8.09 2.87
CA LEU A 120 -1.24 8.30 4.00
C LEU A 120 -0.43 9.59 3.84
N ILE A 121 0.09 9.87 2.63
CA ILE A 121 0.79 11.13 2.33
C ILE A 121 -0.13 12.31 2.64
N ARG A 122 -1.39 12.25 2.20
CA ARG A 122 -2.39 13.29 2.45
C ARG A 122 -2.70 13.44 3.95
N LEU A 123 -2.81 12.33 4.67
CA LEU A 123 -3.01 12.34 6.13
C LEU A 123 -1.87 13.06 6.87
N CYS A 124 -0.64 12.92 6.37
CA CYS A 124 0.55 13.59 6.91
C CYS A 124 0.71 15.05 6.45
N GLY A 125 -0.26 15.62 5.72
CA GLY A 125 -0.19 16.97 5.18
C GLY A 125 0.62 17.08 3.88
N GLY A 126 0.80 15.97 3.16
CA GLY A 126 1.48 15.96 1.86
C GLY A 126 0.50 15.84 0.69
N GLU A 127 1.03 16.09 -0.50
CA GLU A 127 0.39 15.83 -1.78
C GLU A 127 1.29 14.90 -2.60
N ASN A 128 0.73 13.78 -3.09
CA ASN A 128 1.50 12.89 -3.95
C ASN A 128 1.74 13.56 -5.31
N ALA A 129 3.01 13.78 -5.67
CA ALA A 129 3.43 14.38 -6.94
C ALA A 129 2.92 13.63 -8.18
N PHE A 130 2.56 12.34 -8.03
CA PHE A 130 2.01 11.48 -9.06
C PHE A 130 0.57 11.01 -8.77
N GLY A 131 -0.15 11.75 -7.92
CA GLY A 131 -1.51 11.44 -7.51
C GLY A 131 -2.54 11.41 -8.64
N GLN A 132 -2.27 12.03 -9.79
CA GLN A 132 -3.11 12.00 -10.99
C GLN A 132 -3.04 10.69 -11.76
N LEU A 133 -2.03 9.83 -11.51
CA LEU A 133 -1.91 8.55 -12.19
C LEU A 133 -2.88 7.52 -11.60
N THR A 134 -3.60 6.83 -12.49
CA THR A 134 -4.62 5.83 -12.11
C THR A 134 -4.04 4.47 -11.77
N ALA A 135 -2.85 4.14 -12.31
CA ALA A 135 -2.15 2.90 -11.99
C ALA A 135 -1.73 2.90 -10.50
N MET A 136 -1.85 1.74 -9.83
CA MET A 136 -1.52 1.60 -8.41
C MET A 136 -0.02 1.81 -8.15
N ALA A 137 0.83 1.26 -9.01
CA ALA A 137 2.29 1.34 -8.92
C ALA A 137 2.91 1.64 -10.30
N PRO A 138 2.79 2.89 -10.79
CA PRO A 138 3.32 3.27 -12.10
C PRO A 138 4.85 3.36 -12.10
N THR A 139 5.46 2.96 -13.21
CA THR A 139 6.86 3.27 -13.51
C THR A 139 6.96 4.66 -14.10
N VAL A 140 7.92 5.44 -13.62
CA VAL A 140 8.16 6.83 -14.05
C VAL A 140 9.63 7.04 -14.43
N GLY A 141 9.89 7.97 -15.35
CA GLY A 141 11.26 8.42 -15.65
C GLY A 141 11.76 9.40 -14.58
N ILE A 142 13.08 9.51 -14.43
CA ILE A 142 13.69 10.47 -13.51
C ILE A 142 13.38 11.91 -13.93
N GLU A 143 13.25 12.15 -15.23
CA GLU A 143 12.89 13.45 -15.81
C GLU A 143 11.49 13.89 -15.35
N ALA A 144 10.55 12.92 -15.25
CA ALA A 144 9.21 13.19 -14.76
C ALA A 144 9.23 13.56 -13.27
N VAL A 145 10.11 12.93 -12.48
CA VAL A 145 10.29 13.27 -11.05
C VAL A 145 10.88 14.68 -10.91
N VAL A 146 11.87 15.02 -11.75
CA VAL A 146 12.46 16.38 -11.78
C VAL A 146 11.40 17.43 -12.16
N ALA A 147 10.61 17.14 -13.21
CA ALA A 147 9.56 18.04 -13.69
C ALA A 147 8.41 18.22 -12.65
N ALA A 148 8.13 17.18 -11.87
CA ALA A 148 7.14 17.26 -10.79
C ALA A 148 7.62 18.07 -9.59
N ASP A 149 8.91 18.39 -9.52
CA ASP A 149 9.56 19.22 -8.49
C ASP A 149 9.10 18.92 -7.06
N PRO A 150 9.27 17.70 -6.53
CA PRO A 150 8.83 17.36 -5.19
C PRO A 150 9.67 18.08 -4.13
N GLU A 151 9.00 18.57 -3.08
CA GLU A 151 9.65 19.20 -1.93
C GLU A 151 10.22 18.15 -0.95
N ALA A 152 9.62 16.96 -0.94
CA ALA A 152 10.08 15.85 -0.13
C ALA A 152 10.11 14.55 -0.95
N ILE A 153 11.13 13.72 -0.69
CA ILE A 153 11.26 12.40 -1.27
C ILE A 153 11.23 11.37 -0.13
N VAL A 154 10.29 10.45 -0.23
CA VAL A 154 10.14 9.33 0.71
C VAL A 154 10.44 8.03 -0.03
N ALA A 155 11.37 7.23 0.46
CA ALA A 155 11.66 5.91 -0.09
C ALA A 155 11.26 4.84 0.92
N SER A 156 10.53 3.81 0.46
CA SER A 156 10.28 2.62 1.26
C SER A 156 11.60 1.87 1.42
N GLY A 157 12.09 1.77 2.67
CA GLY A 157 13.36 1.14 2.95
C GLY A 157 13.29 -0.36 2.73
N MET A 158 13.85 -0.80 1.62
CA MET A 158 14.39 -2.13 1.52
C MET A 158 15.89 -2.01 1.73
N ASP A 159 16.37 -2.58 2.82
CA ASP A 159 17.78 -2.76 3.20
C ASP A 159 18.82 -1.84 2.54
N LYS A 160 19.38 -0.95 3.35
CA LYS A 160 20.73 -0.32 3.23
C LYS A 160 21.14 0.37 1.92
N ALA A 161 20.38 0.31 0.87
CA ALA A 161 20.65 1.07 -0.34
C ALA A 161 20.11 2.49 -0.13
N ARG A 162 20.97 3.38 0.39
CA ARG A 162 20.77 4.80 0.13
C ARG A 162 20.73 4.94 -1.37
N PRO A 163 19.58 5.31 -1.99
CA PRO A 163 19.59 5.51 -3.42
C PRO A 163 20.54 6.65 -3.72
N GLU A 164 21.68 6.35 -4.33
CA GLU A 164 22.73 7.35 -4.64
C GLU A 164 22.17 8.52 -5.45
N TRP A 165 21.14 8.24 -6.26
CA TRP A 165 20.43 9.27 -7.03
C TRP A 165 19.64 10.25 -6.13
N LEU A 166 19.10 9.83 -4.97
CA LEU A 166 18.49 10.74 -3.99
C LEU A 166 19.49 11.79 -3.49
N LEU A 167 20.75 11.38 -3.31
CA LEU A 167 21.80 12.28 -2.90
C LEU A 167 22.16 13.30 -4.00
N SER A 168 22.01 12.95 -5.27
CA SER A 168 22.22 13.88 -6.38
C SER A 168 21.14 14.97 -6.43
N PHE A 169 19.91 14.66 -6.02
CA PHE A 169 18.80 15.62 -5.92
C PHE A 169 18.96 16.60 -4.76
N VAL A 170 19.39 16.09 -3.60
CA VAL A 170 19.62 16.92 -2.40
C VAL A 170 20.82 17.86 -2.60
N ARG A 171 21.74 17.51 -3.49
CA ARG A 171 22.95 18.30 -3.80
C ARG A 171 22.78 19.27 -4.96
N ASN A 172 21.59 19.45 -5.52
CA ASN A 172 21.41 20.42 -6.59
C ASN A 172 21.37 21.85 -6.00
N PRO A 173 22.43 22.70 -6.23
CA PRO A 173 22.55 24.01 -5.63
C PRO A 173 21.59 25.07 -6.20
N LYS A 174 20.64 24.69 -7.05
CA LYS A 174 19.61 25.58 -7.59
C LYS A 174 18.36 25.67 -6.71
N ARG A 175 18.36 25.10 -5.53
CA ARG A 175 17.31 25.23 -4.50
C ARG A 175 17.79 26.16 -3.36
N THR A 176 18.21 27.37 -3.68
CA THR A 176 18.26 28.50 -2.76
C THR A 176 17.28 29.55 -3.20
#